data_d1c2176d5ab192a8e743f1acf6d06463
#
_entry.id   d1c2176d5ab192a8e743f1acf6d06463
#
_cell.length_a   1.000
_cell.length_b   1.000
_cell.length_c   1.000
_cell.angle_alpha   90.00
_cell.angle_beta   90.00
_cell.angle_gamma   90.00
#
_symmetry.space_group_name_H-M   'P 1'
#
loop_
_entity.id
_entity.type
_entity.pdbx_description
1 polymer ?
#
loop_
_entity_poly.entity_id
_entity_poly.type
_entity_poly.pdbx_seq_one_letter_code
_entity_poly.pdbx_strand_id
1 'polypeptide(L)'
;MSIRCDIYDRKQYDIWFAAAPYAAASKPAKSLKQWAADEKADVVYNLALFNMTGKGSDKYGVIKGRTLQYLKAKGKDCGYGGTSEHLTLDADNAVAGWKLAIKDGKVNGSLNKSDRRSRNMCGLLTDGRYIHVQTSASHTEYEVAQYVRDRYDVKLLLVQDAGGSTGMYRVSDGYLFAPEREGANGRP
;
A
#
# COMPACT_ATOMS: atom_id res chain seq x y z
N MET A 1 1.10 -8.83 19.47
CA MET A 1 0.47 -8.59 18.16
C MET A 1 0.31 -7.10 18.01
N SER A 2 0.93 -6.50 17.00
CA SER A 2 0.88 -5.04 16.86
C SER A 2 0.23 -4.66 15.54
N ILE A 3 -0.74 -3.77 15.63
CA ILE A 3 -1.23 -2.98 14.51
C ILE A 3 -0.54 -1.63 14.61
N ARG A 4 0.24 -1.29 13.60
CA ARG A 4 0.97 -0.04 13.51
C ARG A 4 0.20 0.91 12.59
N CYS A 5 -0.01 2.14 13.05
CA CYS A 5 -0.61 3.20 12.27
C CYS A 5 0.36 4.38 12.25
N ASP A 6 0.91 4.67 11.08
CA ASP A 6 1.75 5.85 10.86
C ASP A 6 0.89 6.93 10.21
N ILE A 7 0.87 8.11 10.81
CA ILE A 7 0.05 9.24 10.35
C ILE A 7 0.97 10.39 9.95
N TYR A 8 0.75 10.92 8.75
CA TYR A 8 1.56 11.98 8.18
C TYR A 8 0.68 13.18 7.82
N ASP A 9 1.05 14.34 8.37
CA ASP A 9 0.45 15.61 7.96
C ASP A 9 1.01 16.02 6.59
N ARG A 10 0.15 16.08 5.60
CA ARG A 10 0.51 16.43 4.22
C ARG A 10 0.99 17.89 4.05
N LYS A 11 0.89 18.71 5.09
CA LYS A 11 1.50 20.04 5.14
C LYS A 11 2.96 20.01 5.57
N GLN A 12 3.39 18.93 6.21
CA GLN A 12 4.74 18.76 6.74
C GLN A 12 5.55 17.71 5.97
N TYR A 13 4.86 16.80 5.26
CA TYR A 13 5.48 15.69 4.55
C TYR A 13 5.03 15.65 3.11
N ASP A 14 5.98 15.59 2.20
CA ASP A 14 5.72 15.23 0.83
C ASP A 14 5.43 13.74 0.74
N ILE A 15 4.27 13.38 0.20
CA ILE A 15 3.86 11.99 0.04
C ILE A 15 3.58 11.73 -1.43
N TRP A 16 4.25 10.74 -1.98
CA TRP A 16 4.02 10.33 -3.37
C TRP A 16 4.01 8.81 -3.53
N PHE A 17 3.40 8.35 -4.60
CA PHE A 17 3.35 6.94 -4.98
C PHE A 17 4.31 6.70 -6.14
N ALA A 18 5.39 5.98 -5.87
CA ALA A 18 6.34 5.59 -6.90
C ALA A 18 5.85 4.33 -7.61
N ALA A 19 5.84 4.36 -8.94
CA ALA A 19 5.64 3.16 -9.73
C ALA A 19 6.93 2.35 -9.76
N ALA A 20 6.90 1.12 -9.28
CA ALA A 20 7.96 0.19 -9.57
C ALA A 20 7.97 -0.06 -11.09
N PRO A 21 9.09 0.16 -11.80
CA PRO A 21 9.18 -0.31 -13.16
C PRO A 21 8.97 -1.83 -13.14
N TYR A 22 8.23 -2.32 -14.09
CA TYR A 22 8.06 -3.75 -14.30
C TYR A 22 9.44 -4.41 -14.27
N ALA A 23 9.71 -5.20 -13.25
CA ALA A 23 10.92 -5.99 -13.22
C ALA A 23 10.77 -7.04 -14.31
N ALA A 24 11.41 -6.81 -15.45
CA ALA A 24 11.67 -7.91 -16.37
C ALA A 24 12.32 -9.02 -15.55
N ALA A 25 11.96 -10.27 -15.80
CA ALA A 25 12.45 -11.44 -15.07
C ALA A 25 13.98 -11.53 -14.92
N SER A 26 14.73 -10.68 -15.62
CA SER A 26 16.18 -10.57 -15.62
C SER A 26 16.76 -9.50 -14.70
N LYS A 27 15.93 -8.65 -14.05
CA LYS A 27 16.45 -7.63 -13.13
C LYS A 27 15.96 -7.91 -11.72
N PRO A 28 16.86 -7.99 -10.73
CA PRO A 28 16.46 -8.15 -9.34
C PRO A 28 15.57 -6.98 -8.92
N ALA A 29 14.49 -7.30 -8.21
CA ALA A 29 13.64 -6.28 -7.62
C ALA A 29 14.46 -5.43 -6.64
N LYS A 30 14.22 -4.13 -6.60
CA LYS A 30 14.87 -3.23 -5.66
C LYS A 30 14.34 -3.49 -4.25
N SER A 31 15.22 -3.52 -3.27
CA SER A 31 14.82 -3.53 -1.86
C SER A 31 14.20 -2.19 -1.45
N LEU A 32 13.42 -2.18 -0.37
CA LEU A 32 12.89 -0.93 0.20
C LEU A 32 13.99 0.09 0.53
N LYS A 33 15.17 -0.40 0.96
CA LYS A 33 16.35 0.45 1.21
C LYS A 33 16.87 1.10 -0.08
N GLN A 34 16.91 0.35 -1.19
CA GLN A 34 17.32 0.91 -2.48
C GLN A 34 16.29 1.92 -2.99
N TRP A 35 14.99 1.63 -2.82
CA TRP A 35 13.93 2.58 -3.13
C TRP A 35 14.06 3.88 -2.33
N ALA A 36 14.33 3.78 -1.01
CA ALA A 36 14.54 4.95 -0.17
C ALA A 36 15.69 5.82 -0.67
N ALA A 37 16.80 5.20 -1.07
CA ALA A 37 17.95 5.91 -1.61
C ALA A 37 17.67 6.58 -2.95
N ASP A 38 17.05 5.86 -3.88
CA ASP A 38 16.78 6.35 -5.24
C ASP A 38 15.74 7.48 -5.25
N GLU A 39 14.71 7.38 -4.42
CA GLU A 39 13.65 8.38 -4.29
C GLU A 39 13.99 9.49 -3.29
N LYS A 40 15.14 9.38 -2.58
CA LYS A 40 15.53 10.28 -1.48
C LYS A 40 14.44 10.42 -0.42
N ALA A 41 13.80 9.31 -0.09
CA ALA A 41 12.68 9.25 0.83
C ALA A 41 13.13 8.88 2.23
N ASP A 42 12.53 9.47 3.26
CA ASP A 42 12.79 9.16 4.66
C ASP A 42 12.14 7.83 5.09
N VAL A 43 11.00 7.50 4.50
CA VAL A 43 10.27 6.26 4.74
C VAL A 43 9.67 5.73 3.44
N VAL A 44 9.80 4.43 3.23
CA VAL A 44 9.22 3.73 2.07
C VAL A 44 8.35 2.57 2.53
N TYR A 45 7.19 2.44 1.92
CA TYR A 45 6.24 1.34 2.13
C TYR A 45 5.98 0.58 0.84
N ASN A 46 5.81 -0.74 0.94
CA ASN A 46 5.16 -1.48 -0.12
C ASN A 46 3.67 -1.15 -0.13
N LEU A 47 3.09 -1.09 -1.32
CA LEU A 47 1.66 -0.83 -1.49
C LEU A 47 0.98 -1.88 -2.36
N ALA A 48 0.98 -1.66 -3.67
CA ALA A 48 0.16 -2.40 -4.61
C ALA A 48 0.63 -3.82 -4.88
N LEU A 49 -0.29 -4.65 -5.33
CA LEU A 49 -0.02 -5.98 -5.87
C LEU A 49 0.88 -5.90 -7.11
N PHE A 50 1.74 -6.89 -7.29
CA PHE A 50 2.67 -6.97 -8.39
C PHE A 50 2.67 -8.35 -9.05
N ASN A 51 3.10 -8.43 -10.31
CA ASN A 51 3.17 -9.67 -11.05
C ASN A 51 4.55 -10.33 -10.90
N MET A 52 4.58 -11.53 -10.35
CA MET A 52 5.80 -12.32 -10.15
C MET A 52 6.28 -13.05 -11.40
N THR A 53 5.45 -13.24 -12.41
CA THR A 53 5.75 -14.17 -13.50
C THR A 53 6.52 -13.55 -14.66
N GLY A 54 6.72 -12.25 -14.66
CA GLY A 54 7.41 -11.55 -15.75
C GLY A 54 6.74 -11.63 -17.12
N LYS A 55 5.69 -12.42 -17.24
CA LYS A 55 4.91 -12.55 -18.48
C LYS A 55 3.83 -11.48 -18.46
N GLY A 56 4.01 -10.43 -19.20
CA GLY A 56 3.20 -9.23 -19.34
C GLY A 56 1.67 -9.32 -19.37
N SER A 57 1.09 -10.20 -18.58
CA SER A 57 -0.34 -10.19 -18.34
C SER A 57 -0.65 -9.08 -17.34
N ASP A 58 -1.31 -8.08 -17.79
CA ASP A 58 -1.78 -6.95 -16.98
C ASP A 58 -2.73 -7.36 -15.84
N LYS A 59 -3.04 -8.63 -15.70
CA LYS A 59 -3.96 -9.15 -14.68
C LYS A 59 -3.48 -8.97 -13.25
N TYR A 60 -2.17 -8.92 -13.03
CA TYR A 60 -1.55 -8.72 -11.72
C TYR A 60 -0.64 -7.50 -11.76
N GLY A 61 -1.05 -6.54 -12.57
CA GLY A 61 -0.19 -5.46 -13.01
C GLY A 61 0.37 -4.67 -11.86
N VAL A 62 1.65 -4.57 -11.84
CA VAL A 62 2.36 -3.41 -11.33
C VAL A 62 1.65 -2.19 -11.90
N ILE A 63 1.24 -1.27 -11.06
CA ILE A 63 0.70 0.01 -11.51
C ILE A 63 1.80 0.72 -12.28
N LYS A 64 1.68 0.74 -13.60
CA LYS A 64 2.62 1.40 -14.50
C LYS A 64 2.32 2.89 -14.56
N GLY A 65 2.32 3.56 -13.49
CA GLY A 65 2.04 4.97 -13.48
C GLY A 65 1.79 5.48 -12.09
N ARG A 66 2.21 6.69 -11.87
CA ARG A 66 2.07 7.38 -10.60
C ARG A 66 0.78 8.19 -10.54
N THR A 67 0.05 8.31 -11.64
CA THR A 67 -1.02 9.30 -11.75
C THR A 67 -2.36 8.67 -12.05
N LEU A 68 -3.39 9.24 -11.48
CA LEU A 68 -4.76 8.89 -11.79
C LEU A 68 -5.08 9.11 -13.29
N GLN A 69 -4.51 10.13 -13.90
CA GLN A 69 -4.66 10.42 -15.33
C GLN A 69 -4.05 9.31 -16.20
N TYR A 70 -2.87 8.83 -15.84
CA TYR A 70 -2.25 7.71 -16.53
C TYR A 70 -3.12 6.45 -16.45
N LEU A 71 -3.66 6.16 -15.29
CA LEU A 71 -4.52 5.01 -15.05
C LEU A 71 -5.83 5.12 -15.84
N LYS A 72 -6.46 6.29 -15.87
CA LYS A 72 -7.65 6.57 -16.67
C LYS A 72 -7.38 6.49 -18.18
N ALA A 73 -6.27 7.08 -18.65
CA ALA A 73 -5.90 7.08 -20.07
C ALA A 73 -5.64 5.69 -20.62
N LYS A 74 -5.25 4.74 -19.77
CA LYS A 74 -5.02 3.34 -20.16
C LYS A 74 -6.27 2.46 -20.10
N GLY A 75 -7.41 2.99 -19.62
CA GLY A 75 -8.64 2.22 -19.46
C GLY A 75 -8.52 1.04 -18.50
N LYS A 76 -7.52 1.07 -17.62
CA LYS A 76 -7.24 -0.01 -16.68
C LYS A 76 -7.63 0.42 -15.27
N ASP A 77 -8.43 -0.41 -14.62
CA ASP A 77 -8.55 -0.35 -13.18
C ASP A 77 -7.17 -0.59 -12.58
N CYS A 78 -6.77 0.30 -11.69
CA CYS A 78 -5.46 0.24 -11.07
C CYS A 78 -5.37 -0.81 -9.98
N GLY A 79 -6.17 -1.79 -10.01
CA GLY A 79 -6.14 -2.85 -9.03
C GLY A 79 -6.54 -4.16 -9.64
N TYR A 80 -5.80 -5.15 -9.32
CA TYR A 80 -6.17 -6.51 -9.58
C TYR A 80 -7.38 -6.88 -8.73
N GLY A 81 -8.51 -7.13 -9.36
CA GLY A 81 -9.78 -7.41 -8.66
C GLY A 81 -10.23 -6.30 -7.72
N GLY A 82 -9.70 -5.09 -7.95
CA GLY A 82 -9.77 -4.04 -7.00
C GLY A 82 -11.09 -3.30 -6.92
N THR A 83 -11.12 -2.39 -6.02
CA THR A 83 -12.19 -1.40 -5.89
C THR A 83 -12.05 -0.34 -6.98
N SER A 84 -13.18 0.25 -7.39
CA SER A 84 -13.20 1.47 -8.20
C SER A 84 -12.70 2.71 -7.43
N GLU A 85 -12.52 2.58 -6.13
CA GLU A 85 -12.05 3.67 -5.27
C GLU A 85 -10.53 3.82 -5.36
N HIS A 86 -10.11 5.06 -5.44
CA HIS A 86 -8.71 5.45 -5.50
C HIS A 86 -8.38 6.37 -4.35
N LEU A 87 -7.23 6.16 -3.76
CA LEU A 87 -6.63 7.14 -2.85
C LEU A 87 -5.90 8.17 -3.71
N THR A 88 -6.44 9.36 -3.79
CA THR A 88 -5.88 10.48 -4.53
C THR A 88 -5.34 11.50 -3.55
N LEU A 89 -4.05 11.77 -3.62
CA LEU A 89 -3.41 12.81 -2.82
C LEU A 89 -3.42 14.16 -3.54
N ASP A 90 -3.17 14.14 -4.84
CA ASP A 90 -3.21 15.29 -5.75
C ASP A 90 -3.46 14.82 -7.20
N ALA A 91 -3.34 15.72 -8.17
CA ALA A 91 -3.61 15.40 -9.58
C ALA A 91 -2.69 14.30 -10.15
N ASP A 92 -1.47 14.21 -9.63
CA ASP A 92 -0.42 13.31 -10.13
C ASP A 92 -0.15 12.11 -9.22
N ASN A 93 -0.74 12.10 -8.02
CA ASN A 93 -0.52 11.07 -7.01
C ASN A 93 -1.81 10.36 -6.64
N ALA A 94 -2.02 9.18 -7.21
CA ALA A 94 -3.13 8.31 -6.87
C ALA A 94 -2.70 6.84 -6.84
N VAL A 95 -3.31 6.07 -5.96
CA VAL A 95 -3.14 4.63 -5.88
C VAL A 95 -4.47 3.93 -5.70
N ALA A 96 -4.65 2.80 -6.36
CA ALA A 96 -5.76 1.90 -6.11
C ALA A 96 -5.46 0.94 -4.98
N GLY A 97 -6.51 0.42 -4.35
CA GLY A 97 -6.39 -0.70 -3.44
C GLY A 97 -6.90 -2.00 -4.03
N TRP A 98 -6.57 -3.09 -3.37
CA TRP A 98 -7.19 -4.40 -3.62
C TRP A 98 -8.67 -4.39 -3.31
N LYS A 99 -9.04 -3.78 -2.18
CA LYS A 99 -10.41 -3.60 -1.71
C LYS A 99 -10.56 -2.28 -0.99
N LEU A 100 -11.79 -1.79 -0.98
CA LEU A 100 -12.20 -0.75 -0.06
C LEU A 100 -12.29 -1.34 1.35
N ALA A 101 -11.58 -0.78 2.31
CA ALA A 101 -11.65 -1.17 3.72
C ALA A 101 -12.63 -0.30 4.51
N ILE A 102 -12.47 1.02 4.41
CA ILE A 102 -13.33 2.00 5.09
C ILE A 102 -13.63 3.13 4.11
N LYS A 103 -14.89 3.59 4.13
CA LYS A 103 -15.32 4.83 3.46
C LYS A 103 -16.24 5.60 4.39
N ASP A 104 -15.92 6.88 4.62
CA ASP A 104 -16.68 7.78 5.48
C ASP A 104 -17.03 7.13 6.83
N GLY A 105 -16.02 6.58 7.51
CA GLY A 105 -16.15 5.90 8.80
C GLY A 105 -16.85 4.54 8.78
N LYS A 106 -17.32 4.07 7.63
CA LYS A 106 -18.02 2.78 7.52
C LYS A 106 -17.08 1.67 7.05
N VAL A 107 -16.95 0.62 7.85
CA VAL A 107 -16.18 -0.59 7.49
C VAL A 107 -16.94 -1.40 6.44
N ASN A 108 -16.24 -1.81 5.40
CA ASN A 108 -16.79 -2.67 4.36
C ASN A 108 -17.04 -4.09 4.90
N GLY A 109 -18.30 -4.53 4.90
CA GLY A 109 -18.70 -5.84 5.41
C GLY A 109 -18.19 -7.03 4.60
N SER A 110 -17.74 -6.82 3.35
CA SER A 110 -17.20 -7.87 2.48
C SER A 110 -15.70 -8.16 2.69
N LEU A 111 -15.05 -7.47 3.62
CA LEU A 111 -13.67 -7.74 3.98
C LEU A 111 -13.50 -9.17 4.50
N ASN A 112 -12.33 -9.73 4.24
CA ASN A 112 -12.01 -11.07 4.68
C ASN A 112 -11.96 -11.15 6.21
N LYS A 113 -12.66 -12.16 6.78
CA LYS A 113 -12.82 -12.38 8.23
C LYS A 113 -12.11 -13.65 8.71
N SER A 114 -11.51 -14.42 7.83
CA SER A 114 -10.91 -15.72 8.16
C SER A 114 -9.44 -15.83 7.81
N ASP A 115 -9.01 -15.28 6.69
CA ASP A 115 -7.62 -15.32 6.25
C ASP A 115 -6.77 -14.40 7.13
N ARG A 116 -5.79 -15.00 7.82
CA ARG A 116 -4.92 -14.34 8.78
C ARG A 116 -3.50 -14.26 8.24
N ARG A 117 -3.01 -13.05 8.07
CA ARG A 117 -1.65 -12.72 7.64
C ARG A 117 -1.27 -11.31 8.04
N SER A 118 -0.06 -10.87 7.80
CA SER A 118 0.25 -9.45 7.89
C SER A 118 -0.58 -8.66 6.90
N ARG A 119 -1.02 -7.48 7.30
CA ARG A 119 -1.90 -6.61 6.50
C ARG A 119 -1.22 -5.28 6.24
N ASN A 120 -1.58 -4.72 5.11
CA ASN A 120 -1.09 -3.44 4.64
C ASN A 120 -2.28 -2.65 4.08
N MET A 121 -2.49 -1.45 4.59
CA MET A 121 -3.57 -0.57 4.16
C MET A 121 -3.07 0.88 4.13
N CYS A 122 -3.63 1.69 3.25
CA CYS A 122 -3.35 3.12 3.25
C CYS A 122 -4.60 3.94 2.97
N GLY A 123 -4.61 5.20 3.42
CA GLY A 123 -5.80 6.00 3.31
C GLY A 123 -5.64 7.45 3.71
N LEU A 124 -6.78 8.11 3.86
CA LEU A 124 -6.92 9.47 4.36
C LEU A 124 -7.86 9.51 5.56
N LEU A 125 -7.47 10.31 6.53
CA LEU A 125 -8.34 10.76 7.59
C LEU A 125 -9.25 11.90 7.10
N THR A 126 -10.32 12.19 7.80
CA THR A 126 -11.26 13.26 7.44
C THR A 126 -10.62 14.65 7.47
N ASP A 127 -9.59 14.84 8.28
CA ASP A 127 -8.80 16.06 8.35
C ASP A 127 -7.74 16.21 7.23
N GLY A 128 -7.67 15.22 6.32
CA GLY A 128 -6.77 15.21 5.16
C GLY A 128 -5.38 14.64 5.42
N ARG A 129 -5.06 14.21 6.64
CA ARG A 129 -3.79 13.51 6.91
C ARG A 129 -3.78 12.13 6.25
N TYR A 130 -2.62 11.72 5.79
CA TYR A 130 -2.40 10.37 5.27
C TYR A 130 -2.21 9.40 6.43
N ILE A 131 -2.80 8.22 6.31
CA ILE A 131 -2.60 7.11 7.24
C ILE A 131 -2.06 5.89 6.51
N HIS A 132 -1.03 5.27 7.05
CA HIS A 132 -0.50 3.98 6.62
C HIS A 132 -0.60 2.97 7.76
N VAL A 133 -1.19 1.82 7.47
CA VAL A 133 -1.47 0.79 8.47
C VAL A 133 -0.77 -0.50 8.08
N GLN A 134 0.05 -1.00 8.98
CA GLN A 134 0.72 -2.29 8.81
C GLN A 134 0.53 -3.15 10.05
N THR A 135 0.44 -4.46 9.87
CA THR A 135 0.35 -5.39 10.99
C THR A 135 1.42 -6.46 10.91
N SER A 136 1.84 -6.94 12.06
CA SER A 136 2.49 -8.26 12.13
C SER A 136 1.52 -9.34 11.63
N ALA A 137 2.01 -10.56 11.42
CA ALA A 137 1.20 -11.71 11.02
C ALA A 137 -0.04 -11.90 11.91
N SER A 138 -1.05 -12.59 11.39
CA SER A 138 -2.23 -13.06 12.14
C SER A 138 -3.39 -12.08 12.31
N HIS A 139 -3.61 -11.18 11.37
CA HIS A 139 -4.80 -10.33 11.34
C HIS A 139 -5.64 -10.56 10.09
N THR A 140 -6.96 -10.49 10.23
CA THR A 140 -7.88 -10.43 9.10
C THR A 140 -8.02 -8.99 8.60
N GLU A 141 -8.46 -8.81 7.35
CA GLU A 141 -8.74 -7.47 6.81
C GLU A 141 -9.78 -6.73 7.68
N TYR A 142 -10.82 -7.47 8.10
CA TYR A 142 -11.92 -6.91 8.86
C TYR A 142 -11.48 -6.43 10.26
N GLU A 143 -10.70 -7.23 10.98
CA GLU A 143 -10.16 -6.86 12.31
C GLU A 143 -9.33 -5.58 12.24
N VAL A 144 -8.47 -5.47 11.23
CA VAL A 144 -7.64 -4.27 11.04
C VAL A 144 -8.50 -3.05 10.73
N ALA A 145 -9.47 -3.19 9.82
CA ALA A 145 -10.36 -2.09 9.48
C ALA A 145 -11.19 -1.63 10.69
N GLN A 146 -11.71 -2.55 11.51
CA GLN A 146 -12.41 -2.20 12.74
C GLN A 146 -11.49 -1.46 13.72
N TYR A 147 -10.27 -1.98 13.94
CA TYR A 147 -9.30 -1.35 14.83
C TYR A 147 -9.01 0.10 14.43
N VAL A 148 -8.82 0.34 13.11
CA VAL A 148 -8.52 1.67 12.59
C VAL A 148 -9.73 2.60 12.73
N ARG A 149 -10.94 2.13 12.35
CA ARG A 149 -12.17 2.91 12.50
C ARG A 149 -12.43 3.35 13.94
N ASP A 150 -12.16 2.48 14.92
CA ASP A 150 -12.45 2.74 16.33
C ASP A 150 -11.49 3.78 16.96
N ARG A 151 -10.39 4.10 16.26
CA ARG A 151 -9.32 4.99 16.77
C ARG A 151 -9.11 6.24 15.95
N TYR A 152 -9.56 6.24 14.70
CA TYR A 152 -9.29 7.32 13.77
C TYR A 152 -10.54 7.68 12.98
N ASP A 153 -10.73 8.95 12.73
CA ASP A 153 -11.79 9.45 11.87
C ASP A 153 -11.35 9.31 10.40
N VAL A 154 -11.74 8.19 9.80
CA VAL A 154 -11.26 7.74 8.49
C VAL A 154 -12.23 8.16 7.38
N LYS A 155 -11.72 8.91 6.41
CA LYS A 155 -12.43 9.24 5.18
C LYS A 155 -12.39 8.09 4.18
N LEU A 156 -11.19 7.54 3.95
CA LEU A 156 -10.96 6.44 3.01
C LEU A 156 -9.82 5.56 3.51
N LEU A 157 -10.00 4.26 3.50
CA LEU A 157 -8.92 3.29 3.72
C LEU A 157 -9.03 2.18 2.69
N LEU A 158 -7.92 1.89 2.03
CA LEU A 158 -7.80 0.84 1.01
C LEU A 158 -6.88 -0.28 1.49
N VAL A 159 -7.29 -1.52 1.24
CA VAL A 159 -6.44 -2.71 1.42
C VAL A 159 -5.39 -2.71 0.33
N GLN A 160 -4.14 -2.92 0.71
CA GLN A 160 -2.99 -3.06 -0.18
C GLN A 160 -2.47 -4.50 -0.18
N ASP A 161 -1.37 -4.77 -0.89
CA ASP A 161 -0.77 -6.10 -0.90
C ASP A 161 -0.32 -6.50 0.51
N ALA A 162 -0.47 -7.77 0.84
CA ALA A 162 -0.39 -8.30 2.18
C ALA A 162 0.58 -9.49 2.27
N GLY A 163 0.69 -10.08 3.45
CA GLY A 163 1.57 -11.22 3.67
C GLY A 163 3.04 -10.84 3.48
N GLY A 164 3.79 -11.66 2.77
CA GLY A 164 5.20 -11.42 2.52
C GLY A 164 5.55 -10.13 1.76
N SER A 165 4.56 -9.40 1.25
CA SER A 165 4.76 -8.09 0.62
C SER A 165 4.59 -6.93 1.60
N THR A 166 4.08 -7.19 2.80
CA THR A 166 3.99 -6.14 3.84
C THR A 166 5.39 -5.72 4.25
N GLY A 167 5.74 -4.48 4.00
CA GLY A 167 7.08 -3.99 4.32
C GLY A 167 7.17 -2.47 4.44
N MET A 168 8.12 -2.03 5.27
CA MET A 168 8.48 -0.63 5.45
C MET A 168 9.96 -0.51 5.77
N TYR A 169 10.60 0.50 5.23
CA TYR A 169 11.96 0.89 5.60
C TYR A 169 11.99 2.36 5.99
N ARG A 170 12.60 2.66 7.13
CA ARG A 170 12.81 4.01 7.63
C ARG A 170 14.31 4.32 7.68
N VAL A 171 14.70 5.42 7.02
CA VAL A 171 16.11 5.77 6.82
C VAL A 171 16.78 6.23 8.11
N SER A 172 16.08 7.01 8.93
CA SER A 172 16.65 7.68 10.13
C SER A 172 17.32 6.74 11.12
N ASP A 173 16.85 5.49 11.22
CA ASP A 173 17.37 4.48 12.14
C ASP A 173 17.65 3.13 11.45
N GLY A 174 17.49 3.07 10.14
CA GLY A 174 17.68 1.84 9.37
C GLY A 174 16.62 0.76 9.65
N TYR A 175 15.49 1.13 10.28
CA TYR A 175 14.47 0.19 10.68
C TYR A 175 13.77 -0.45 9.49
N LEU A 176 13.82 -1.78 9.42
CA LEU A 176 13.10 -2.59 8.45
C LEU A 176 11.97 -3.35 9.14
N PHE A 177 10.74 -3.14 8.68
CA PHE A 177 9.59 -3.93 9.08
C PHE A 177 9.20 -4.88 7.94
N ALA A 178 9.29 -6.17 8.18
CA ALA A 178 8.95 -7.21 7.19
C ALA A 178 8.48 -8.48 7.92
N PRO A 179 7.25 -8.48 8.47
CA PRO A 179 6.82 -9.43 9.50
C PRO A 179 6.70 -10.88 9.04
N GLU A 180 6.60 -11.15 7.74
CA GLU A 180 6.52 -12.50 7.19
C GLU A 180 7.77 -12.88 6.39
N ARG A 181 8.82 -12.07 6.47
CA ARG A 181 10.10 -12.34 5.80
C ARG A 181 11.26 -11.85 6.63
N GLU A 182 12.02 -12.77 7.15
CA GLU A 182 13.41 -12.49 7.48
C GLU A 182 14.17 -12.26 6.18
N GLY A 183 14.73 -11.08 6.01
CA GLY A 183 15.49 -10.73 4.82
C GLY A 183 14.64 -10.41 3.60
N ALA A 184 13.69 -9.51 3.70
CA ALA A 184 12.89 -8.99 2.58
C ALA A 184 13.76 -8.24 1.55
N ASN A 185 14.76 -8.91 1.04
CA ASN A 185 15.53 -8.47 -0.10
C ASN A 185 14.73 -8.77 -1.37
N GLY A 186 14.26 -7.75 -2.04
CA GLY A 186 13.93 -7.84 -3.42
C GLY A 186 12.51 -8.20 -3.79
N ARG A 187 11.48 -7.80 -3.04
CA ARG A 187 10.16 -7.61 -3.62
C ARG A 187 9.88 -6.13 -3.84
N PRO A 188 9.31 -5.77 -5.01
CA PRO A 188 8.98 -4.39 -5.33
C PRO A 188 7.93 -3.81 -4.39
#